data_5a293efac7813092db29c0aa790c81e6
#
_entry.id   5a293efac7813092db29c0aa790c81e6
#
_cell.length_a   1.000
_cell.length_b   1.000
_cell.length_c   1.000
_cell.angle_alpha   90.00
_cell.angle_beta   90.00
_cell.angle_gamma   90.00
#
_symmetry.space_group_name_H-M   'P 1'
#
loop_
_entity.id
_entity.type
_entity.pdbx_description
1 polymer ?
#
loop_
_entity_poly.entity_id
_entity_poly.type
_entity_poly.pdbx_seq_one_letter_code
_entity_poly.pdbx_strand_id
1 'polypeptide(L)'
;TEEFFENLFEAKILPSAPGFHLAQLFKNLKDCRPELKFMLSVGAPIKGRERLTASLLAETLTAFDSRYKDFHLSELDMRGYLTGSIDLAFAADGKYWVIDWKTNKIDYRNNTPELYTPEAVNALMKNNHYELQLALYLVALKRMLEVRLNLPEGTGYKAIGGAVYCFLRGIDRNARGTYFERPKDALIECLDDFLKNGFSRELLESRAKGAV
;
A
#
# COMPACT_ATOMS: atom_id res chain seq x y z
N THR A 1 24.37 2.29 -16.94
CA THR A 1 24.20 2.99 -15.63
C THR A 1 23.51 4.32 -15.81
N GLU A 2 23.89 5.13 -16.78
CA GLU A 2 23.28 6.45 -17.07
C GLU A 2 21.83 6.28 -17.55
N GLU A 3 21.60 5.39 -18.51
CA GLU A 3 20.27 5.04 -19.03
C GLU A 3 19.31 4.57 -17.92
N PHE A 4 19.79 3.83 -16.92
CA PHE A 4 18.96 3.42 -15.77
C PHE A 4 18.43 4.64 -14.98
N PHE A 5 19.31 5.60 -14.69
CA PHE A 5 18.89 6.80 -13.96
C PHE A 5 17.97 7.70 -14.80
N GLU A 6 18.21 7.83 -16.09
CA GLU A 6 17.30 8.54 -17.00
C GLU A 6 15.91 7.91 -16.99
N ASN A 7 15.82 6.60 -17.19
CA ASN A 7 14.57 5.86 -17.17
C ASN A 7 13.85 6.01 -15.82
N LEU A 8 14.58 5.91 -14.70
CA LEU A 8 14.04 6.07 -13.36
C LEU A 8 13.47 7.48 -13.16
N PHE A 9 14.23 8.52 -13.47
CA PHE A 9 13.80 9.90 -13.25
C PHE A 9 12.65 10.34 -14.16
N GLU A 10 12.58 9.81 -15.37
CA GLU A 10 11.51 10.11 -16.33
C GLU A 10 10.28 9.19 -16.17
N ALA A 11 10.32 8.19 -15.27
CA ALA A 11 9.21 7.31 -15.05
C ALA A 11 7.95 8.07 -14.59
N LYS A 12 6.84 7.83 -15.28
CA LYS A 12 5.52 8.36 -14.96
C LYS A 12 4.88 7.48 -13.90
N ILE A 13 4.86 7.94 -12.67
CA ILE A 13 4.46 7.10 -11.54
C ILE A 13 3.03 7.32 -11.03
N LEU A 14 2.39 8.42 -11.41
CA LEU A 14 1.04 8.73 -10.94
C LEU A 14 0.01 8.61 -12.07
N PRO A 15 -0.93 7.66 -12.01
CA PRO A 15 -1.99 7.52 -13.01
C PRO A 15 -2.91 8.74 -13.11
N SER A 16 -3.19 9.39 -11.97
CA SER A 16 -4.02 10.60 -11.89
C SER A 16 -3.33 11.87 -12.41
N ALA A 17 -2.00 11.85 -12.52
CA ALA A 17 -1.19 12.95 -13.01
C ALA A 17 -0.17 12.44 -14.04
N PRO A 18 -0.60 12.17 -15.30
CA PRO A 18 0.26 11.56 -16.33
C PRO A 18 1.52 12.36 -16.68
N GLY A 19 1.53 13.65 -16.33
CA GLY A 19 2.73 14.52 -16.48
C GLY A 19 3.65 14.50 -15.27
N PHE A 20 3.33 13.76 -14.21
CA PHE A 20 4.16 13.69 -13.02
C PHE A 20 5.23 12.61 -13.18
N HIS A 21 6.47 13.03 -13.23
CA HIS A 21 7.63 12.17 -13.32
C HIS A 21 8.35 12.04 -11.97
N LEU A 22 9.01 10.94 -11.74
CA LEU A 22 9.73 10.69 -10.49
C LEU A 22 10.76 11.80 -10.17
N ALA A 23 11.40 12.37 -11.18
CA ALA A 23 12.32 13.50 -11.01
C ALA A 23 11.72 14.72 -10.27
N GLN A 24 10.39 14.88 -10.33
CA GLN A 24 9.74 16.02 -9.67
C GLN A 24 9.78 15.91 -8.14
N LEU A 25 9.85 14.70 -7.59
CA LEU A 25 10.03 14.47 -6.15
C LEU A 25 11.35 15.06 -5.66
N PHE A 26 12.40 14.91 -6.44
CA PHE A 26 13.74 15.39 -6.08
C PHE A 26 13.86 16.92 -6.21
N LYS A 27 13.01 17.56 -7.01
CA LYS A 27 12.95 19.03 -7.11
C LYS A 27 12.25 19.67 -5.91
N ASN A 28 11.42 18.91 -5.18
CA ASN A 28 10.59 19.43 -4.09
C ASN A 28 10.68 18.56 -2.83
N LEU A 29 11.90 18.37 -2.33
CA LEU A 29 12.18 17.48 -1.19
C LEU A 29 11.41 17.82 0.10
N LYS A 30 10.97 19.07 0.26
CA LYS A 30 10.13 19.46 1.41
C LYS A 30 8.79 18.74 1.45
N ASP A 31 8.27 18.32 0.31
CA ASP A 31 7.02 17.58 0.16
C ASP A 31 7.22 16.06 0.25
N CYS A 32 8.45 15.64 0.52
CA CYS A 32 8.85 14.22 0.64
C CYS A 32 9.24 13.88 2.08
N ARG A 33 8.94 12.64 2.46
CA ARG A 33 9.35 12.04 3.75
C ARG A 33 9.90 10.65 3.47
N PRO A 34 11.21 10.50 3.27
CA PRO A 34 11.85 9.20 3.13
C PRO A 34 11.84 8.48 4.48
N GLU A 35 11.87 7.16 4.44
CA GLU A 35 11.97 6.28 5.59
C GLU A 35 10.96 6.64 6.70
N LEU A 36 9.70 6.87 6.31
CA LEU A 36 8.64 7.23 7.24
C LEU A 36 8.30 6.05 8.14
N LYS A 37 8.87 6.04 9.34
CA LYS A 37 8.61 5.00 10.34
C LYS A 37 7.20 5.12 10.89
N PHE A 38 6.53 3.99 11.07
CA PHE A 38 5.22 3.91 11.69
C PHE A 38 5.14 2.80 12.74
N MET A 39 4.18 2.94 13.62
CA MET A 39 3.81 1.96 14.62
C MET A 39 2.28 1.93 14.72
N LEU A 40 1.68 0.81 14.34
CA LEU A 40 0.25 0.58 14.45
C LEU A 40 0.00 -0.29 15.68
N SER A 41 -0.77 0.22 16.62
CA SER A 41 -1.23 -0.58 17.75
C SER A 41 -2.23 -1.64 17.29
N VAL A 42 -2.06 -2.86 17.78
CA VAL A 42 -3.04 -3.93 17.68
C VAL A 42 -3.73 -4.04 19.03
N GLY A 43 -4.92 -3.50 19.11
CA GLY A 43 -5.70 -3.43 20.33
C GLY A 43 -6.22 -4.79 20.81
N ALA A 44 -6.54 -4.89 22.09
CA ALA A 44 -7.33 -6.02 22.57
C ALA A 44 -8.75 -5.94 21.97
N PRO A 45 -9.37 -7.09 21.65
CA PRO A 45 -10.72 -7.08 21.11
C PRO A 45 -11.70 -6.50 22.15
N ILE A 46 -12.57 -5.59 21.71
CA ILE A 46 -13.68 -5.12 22.51
C ILE A 46 -14.78 -6.17 22.61
N LYS A 47 -15.76 -5.97 23.50
CA LYS A 47 -16.87 -6.92 23.69
C LYS A 47 -17.56 -7.24 22.37
N GLY A 48 -17.71 -8.54 22.07
CA GLY A 48 -18.39 -9.03 20.86
C GLY A 48 -17.49 -9.10 19.63
N ARG A 49 -16.16 -8.89 19.77
CA ARG A 49 -15.19 -9.02 18.69
C ARG A 49 -14.17 -10.11 18.96
N GLU A 50 -13.59 -10.62 17.89
CA GLU A 50 -12.54 -11.64 17.95
C GLU A 50 -11.15 -10.96 17.95
N ARG A 51 -10.17 -11.69 18.47
CA ARG A 51 -8.78 -11.25 18.35
C ARG A 51 -8.35 -11.27 16.88
N LEU A 52 -7.72 -10.19 16.46
CA LEU A 52 -7.20 -10.11 15.09
C LEU A 52 -6.04 -11.09 14.90
N THR A 53 -6.11 -11.86 13.82
CA THR A 53 -5.06 -12.78 13.37
C THR A 53 -4.63 -12.44 11.95
N ALA A 54 -3.50 -12.99 11.51
CA ALA A 54 -3.03 -12.79 10.15
C ALA A 54 -4.02 -13.38 9.12
N SER A 55 -4.67 -14.50 9.42
CA SER A 55 -5.70 -15.11 8.57
C SER A 55 -6.95 -14.22 8.43
N LEU A 56 -7.36 -13.55 9.51
CA LEU A 56 -8.49 -12.60 9.46
C LEU A 56 -8.16 -11.32 8.68
N LEU A 57 -6.89 -10.89 8.65
CA LEU A 57 -6.45 -9.84 7.73
C LEU A 57 -6.55 -10.28 6.27
N ALA A 58 -6.11 -11.51 5.95
CA ALA A 58 -6.22 -12.07 4.60
C ALA A 58 -7.69 -12.19 4.18
N GLU A 59 -8.56 -12.67 5.07
CA GLU A 59 -10.00 -12.73 4.85
C GLU A 59 -10.60 -11.34 4.57
N THR A 60 -10.15 -10.33 5.33
CA THR A 60 -10.60 -8.95 5.11
C THR A 60 -10.25 -8.48 3.70
N LEU A 61 -9.01 -8.67 3.25
CA LEU A 61 -8.61 -8.32 1.88
C LEU A 61 -9.49 -9.04 0.85
N THR A 62 -9.69 -10.34 1.01
CA THR A 62 -10.48 -11.18 0.09
C THR A 62 -11.93 -10.73 -0.01
N ALA A 63 -12.55 -10.29 1.08
CA ALA A 63 -13.93 -9.83 1.11
C ALA A 63 -14.15 -8.56 0.26
N PHE A 64 -13.13 -7.71 0.11
CA PHE A 64 -13.21 -6.50 -0.71
C PHE A 64 -12.72 -6.68 -2.15
N ASP A 65 -11.89 -7.68 -2.40
CA ASP A 65 -11.33 -7.93 -3.72
C ASP A 65 -11.01 -9.42 -3.91
N SER A 66 -11.72 -10.05 -4.85
CA SER A 66 -11.56 -11.46 -5.17
C SER A 66 -10.17 -11.83 -5.71
N ARG A 67 -9.34 -10.87 -6.11
CA ARG A 67 -7.94 -11.11 -6.48
C ARG A 67 -7.15 -11.75 -5.34
N TYR A 68 -7.56 -11.53 -4.09
CA TYR A 68 -6.90 -12.05 -2.88
C TYR A 68 -7.45 -13.42 -2.40
N LYS A 69 -8.34 -14.08 -3.15
CA LYS A 69 -8.98 -15.35 -2.74
C LYS A 69 -8.00 -16.46 -2.37
N ASP A 70 -6.81 -16.45 -2.96
CA ASP A 70 -5.75 -17.43 -2.70
C ASP A 70 -4.68 -16.91 -1.73
N PHE A 71 -4.98 -15.81 -1.04
CA PHE A 71 -4.07 -15.17 -0.10
C PHE A 71 -4.14 -15.90 1.25
N HIS A 72 -3.10 -16.66 1.57
CA HIS A 72 -3.01 -17.41 2.82
C HIS A 72 -1.84 -16.90 3.65
N LEU A 73 -2.13 -16.45 4.86
CA LEU A 73 -1.13 -16.12 5.85
C LEU A 73 -1.11 -17.21 6.92
N SER A 74 0.08 -17.52 7.42
CA SER A 74 0.23 -18.40 8.58
C SER A 74 -0.58 -17.85 9.76
N GLU A 75 -1.24 -18.71 10.51
CA GLU A 75 -1.93 -18.28 11.72
C GLU A 75 -0.93 -17.69 12.69
N LEU A 76 -1.06 -16.40 12.93
CA LEU A 76 -0.27 -15.64 13.88
C LEU A 76 -1.20 -14.75 14.68
N ASP A 77 -1.22 -14.94 15.98
CA ASP A 77 -1.88 -14.03 16.90
C ASP A 77 -1.20 -12.66 16.84
N MET A 78 -1.96 -11.65 16.51
CA MET A 78 -1.45 -10.29 16.42
C MET A 78 -1.67 -9.56 17.74
N ARG A 79 -0.56 -9.15 18.38
CA ARG A 79 -0.59 -8.44 19.66
C ARG A 79 0.47 -7.33 19.70
N GLY A 80 0.17 -6.28 20.43
CA GLY A 80 1.11 -5.20 20.66
C GLY A 80 1.19 -4.23 19.51
N TYR A 81 2.27 -4.23 18.74
CA TYR A 81 2.49 -3.24 17.69
C TYR A 81 2.99 -3.87 16.40
N LEU A 82 2.41 -3.43 15.28
CA LEU A 82 2.98 -3.61 13.96
C LEU A 82 3.87 -2.40 13.66
N THR A 83 5.15 -2.64 13.43
CA THR A 83 6.10 -1.59 13.09
C THR A 83 6.60 -1.74 11.67
N GLY A 84 6.91 -0.65 11.01
CA GLY A 84 7.47 -0.66 9.67
C GLY A 84 8.02 0.70 9.27
N SER A 85 8.57 0.76 8.08
CA SER A 85 8.99 1.98 7.40
C SER A 85 8.39 2.02 6.01
N ILE A 86 7.82 3.14 5.64
CA ILE A 86 7.42 3.47 4.28
C ILE A 86 8.64 4.11 3.61
N ASP A 87 9.10 3.55 2.50
CA ASP A 87 10.32 4.03 1.86
C ASP A 87 10.24 5.51 1.50
N LEU A 88 9.09 5.93 0.95
CA LEU A 88 8.84 7.34 0.65
C LEU A 88 7.35 7.67 0.76
N ALA A 89 7.00 8.67 1.56
CA ALA A 89 5.72 9.34 1.50
C ALA A 89 5.91 10.75 0.92
N PHE A 90 5.00 11.20 0.06
CA PHE A 90 5.10 12.50 -0.59
C PHE A 90 3.74 13.12 -0.88
N ALA A 91 3.73 14.44 -1.10
CA ALA A 91 2.56 15.19 -1.52
C ALA A 91 2.68 15.55 -3.02
N ALA A 92 1.64 15.23 -3.78
CA ALA A 92 1.51 15.61 -5.18
C ALA A 92 0.03 15.65 -5.57
N ASP A 93 -0.31 16.54 -6.50
CA ASP A 93 -1.68 16.68 -7.03
C ASP A 93 -2.76 16.82 -5.92
N GLY A 94 -2.42 17.56 -4.86
CA GLY A 94 -3.33 17.78 -3.72
C GLY A 94 -3.61 16.53 -2.87
N LYS A 95 -2.86 15.46 -3.04
CA LYS A 95 -2.97 14.19 -2.33
C LYS A 95 -1.64 13.76 -1.73
N TYR A 96 -1.72 12.79 -0.81
CA TYR A 96 -0.57 12.14 -0.23
C TYR A 96 -0.43 10.72 -0.80
N TRP A 97 0.79 10.33 -1.10
CA TRP A 97 1.14 9.12 -1.81
C TRP A 97 2.22 8.34 -1.07
N VAL A 98 2.28 7.06 -1.33
CA VAL A 98 3.34 6.17 -0.85
C VAL A 98 4.09 5.61 -2.05
N ILE A 99 5.41 5.55 -1.97
CA ILE A 99 6.25 4.72 -2.84
C ILE A 99 6.96 3.67 -1.99
N ASP A 100 7.05 2.48 -2.56
CA ASP A 100 7.88 1.39 -2.05
C ASP A 100 8.78 0.86 -3.18
N TRP A 101 10.08 0.76 -2.90
CA TRP A 101 11.08 0.35 -3.87
C TRP A 101 11.32 -1.16 -3.80
N LYS A 102 11.20 -1.83 -4.92
CA LYS A 102 11.38 -3.28 -5.01
C LYS A 102 12.53 -3.65 -5.95
N THR A 103 13.33 -4.63 -5.51
CA THR A 103 14.48 -5.14 -6.28
C THR A 103 14.31 -6.61 -6.68
N ASN A 104 13.07 -7.13 -6.62
CA ASN A 104 12.75 -8.49 -7.04
C ASN A 104 13.25 -8.76 -8.48
N LYS A 105 13.74 -9.97 -8.70
CA LYS A 105 14.04 -10.49 -10.03
C LYS A 105 12.90 -11.39 -10.50
N ILE A 106 12.56 -11.29 -11.78
CA ILE A 106 11.61 -12.20 -12.43
C ILE A 106 12.34 -13.46 -12.89
N ASP A 107 13.47 -13.27 -13.55
CA ASP A 107 14.37 -14.37 -13.92
C ASP A 107 15.76 -14.13 -13.30
N TYR A 108 16.26 -15.12 -12.56
CA TYR A 108 17.57 -15.02 -11.92
C TYR A 108 18.74 -15.18 -12.89
N ARG A 109 18.50 -15.82 -14.06
CA ARG A 109 19.53 -16.07 -15.06
C ARG A 109 19.64 -14.95 -16.08
N ASN A 110 18.49 -14.43 -16.53
CA ASN A 110 18.42 -13.38 -17.54
C ASN A 110 17.31 -12.38 -17.20
N ASN A 111 17.57 -11.51 -16.24
CA ASN A 111 16.59 -10.52 -15.80
C ASN A 111 16.76 -9.21 -16.58
N THR A 112 15.90 -9.01 -17.57
CA THR A 112 15.85 -7.77 -18.37
C THR A 112 14.62 -6.94 -18.03
N PRO A 113 14.63 -5.61 -18.29
CA PRO A 113 13.48 -4.74 -18.02
C PRO A 113 12.19 -5.18 -18.70
N GLU A 114 12.27 -5.79 -19.88
CA GLU A 114 11.12 -6.24 -20.69
C GLU A 114 10.28 -7.30 -19.99
N LEU A 115 10.87 -8.05 -19.06
CA LEU A 115 10.15 -9.06 -18.28
C LEU A 115 9.13 -8.47 -17.30
N TYR A 116 9.27 -7.20 -16.91
CA TYR A 116 8.39 -6.54 -15.95
C TYR A 116 7.11 -6.03 -16.60
N THR A 117 6.39 -6.93 -17.29
CA THR A 117 5.06 -6.63 -17.81
C THR A 117 4.06 -6.40 -16.69
N PRO A 118 2.90 -5.78 -16.95
CA PRO A 118 1.85 -5.63 -15.95
C PRO A 118 1.46 -6.94 -15.25
N GLU A 119 1.37 -8.03 -16.00
CA GLU A 119 1.03 -9.36 -15.49
C GLU A 119 2.12 -9.91 -14.57
N ALA A 120 3.39 -9.75 -14.96
CA ALA A 120 4.54 -10.20 -14.16
C ALA A 120 4.65 -9.37 -12.86
N VAL A 121 4.42 -8.06 -12.94
CA VAL A 121 4.40 -7.17 -11.77
C VAL A 121 3.25 -7.53 -10.84
N ASN A 122 2.04 -7.79 -11.34
CA ASN A 122 0.91 -8.27 -10.55
C ASN A 122 1.23 -9.61 -9.87
N ALA A 123 1.92 -10.53 -10.56
CA ALA A 123 2.34 -11.79 -9.96
C ALA A 123 3.36 -11.57 -8.83
N LEU A 124 4.32 -10.65 -9.00
CA LEU A 124 5.27 -10.27 -7.94
C LEU A 124 4.55 -9.69 -6.72
N MET A 125 3.58 -8.80 -6.90
CA MET A 125 2.77 -8.25 -5.82
C MET A 125 2.11 -9.39 -5.03
N LYS A 126 1.36 -10.25 -5.71
CA LYS A 126 0.61 -11.36 -5.10
C LYS A 126 1.55 -12.36 -4.40
N ASN A 127 2.59 -12.84 -5.07
CA ASN A 127 3.46 -13.89 -4.55
C ASN A 127 4.29 -13.45 -3.33
N ASN A 128 4.48 -12.14 -3.14
CA ASN A 128 5.21 -11.58 -2.01
C ASN A 128 4.29 -10.91 -0.98
N HIS A 129 2.98 -11.01 -1.12
CA HIS A 129 1.98 -10.40 -0.24
C HIS A 129 2.16 -8.88 -0.07
N TYR A 130 2.63 -8.19 -1.12
CA TYR A 130 2.86 -6.75 -1.07
C TYR A 130 1.56 -5.94 -0.98
N GLU A 131 0.42 -6.50 -1.38
CA GLU A 131 -0.88 -5.86 -1.23
C GLU A 131 -1.29 -5.69 0.24
N LEU A 132 -0.94 -6.66 1.11
CA LEU A 132 -1.14 -6.48 2.55
C LEU A 132 -0.24 -5.38 3.09
N GLN A 133 1.03 -5.37 2.71
CA GLN A 133 1.96 -4.31 3.06
C GLN A 133 1.42 -2.94 2.62
N LEU A 134 0.94 -2.84 1.38
CA LEU A 134 0.32 -1.65 0.81
C LEU A 134 -0.86 -1.17 1.66
N ALA A 135 -1.78 -2.06 1.99
CA ALA A 135 -2.96 -1.72 2.79
C ALA A 135 -2.57 -1.21 4.18
N LEU A 136 -1.61 -1.86 4.85
CA LEU A 136 -1.09 -1.43 6.16
C LEU A 136 -0.37 -0.07 6.08
N TYR A 137 0.39 0.18 5.02
CA TYR A 137 1.00 1.49 4.79
C TYR A 137 -0.04 2.60 4.64
N LEU A 138 -1.14 2.33 3.93
CA LEU A 138 -2.21 3.32 3.78
C LEU A 138 -2.99 3.54 5.07
N VAL A 139 -3.16 2.52 5.92
CA VAL A 139 -3.70 2.70 7.28
C VAL A 139 -2.77 3.59 8.12
N ALA A 140 -1.46 3.33 8.06
CA ALA A 140 -0.48 4.12 8.80
C ALA A 140 -0.46 5.58 8.32
N LEU A 141 -0.44 5.80 7.01
CA LEU A 141 -0.50 7.13 6.41
C LEU A 141 -1.80 7.85 6.79
N LYS A 142 -2.96 7.16 6.73
CA LYS A 142 -4.25 7.70 7.14
C LYS A 142 -4.21 8.24 8.58
N ARG A 143 -3.78 7.41 9.54
CA ARG A 143 -3.68 7.81 10.96
C ARG A 143 -2.74 9.00 11.15
N MET A 144 -1.60 8.98 10.46
CA MET A 144 -0.65 10.10 10.52
C MET A 144 -1.25 11.40 9.98
N LEU A 145 -1.95 11.35 8.85
CA LEU A 145 -2.58 12.53 8.26
C LEU A 145 -3.70 13.08 9.14
N GLU A 146 -4.51 12.24 9.77
CA GLU A 146 -5.54 12.65 10.72
C GLU A 146 -4.93 13.49 11.86
N VAL A 147 -3.81 13.03 12.43
CA VAL A 147 -3.11 13.76 13.49
C VAL A 147 -2.41 15.02 12.97
N ARG A 148 -1.66 14.92 11.88
CA ARG A 148 -0.81 16.02 11.38
C ARG A 148 -1.60 17.16 10.76
N LEU A 149 -2.72 16.86 10.13
CA LEU A 149 -3.59 17.84 9.47
C LEU A 149 -4.82 18.21 10.33
N ASN A 150 -4.89 17.68 11.56
CA ASN A 150 -6.02 17.86 12.46
C ASN A 150 -7.37 17.54 11.79
N LEU A 151 -7.40 16.42 11.07
CA LEU A 151 -8.60 15.93 10.41
C LEU A 151 -9.47 15.12 11.39
N PRO A 152 -10.79 15.11 11.20
CA PRO A 152 -11.66 14.21 11.96
C PRO A 152 -11.23 12.74 11.77
N GLU A 153 -11.34 11.95 12.83
CA GLU A 153 -11.07 10.51 12.76
C GLU A 153 -11.93 9.85 11.67
N GLY A 154 -11.35 8.92 10.92
CA GLY A 154 -12.00 8.25 9.79
C GLY A 154 -11.97 9.03 8.48
N THR A 155 -11.44 10.26 8.42
CA THR A 155 -11.45 11.06 7.19
C THR A 155 -10.11 11.16 6.48
N GLY A 156 -9.01 10.77 7.12
CA GLY A 156 -7.66 10.92 6.58
C GLY A 156 -7.44 10.20 5.25
N TYR A 157 -8.17 9.12 4.99
CA TYR A 157 -8.04 8.38 3.74
C TYR A 157 -8.47 9.20 2.50
N LYS A 158 -9.37 10.15 2.65
CA LYS A 158 -9.78 11.05 1.56
C LYS A 158 -8.62 11.92 1.04
N ALA A 159 -7.62 12.18 1.86
CA ALA A 159 -6.42 12.91 1.47
C ALA A 159 -5.38 12.03 0.75
N ILE A 160 -5.56 10.70 0.71
CA ILE A 160 -4.61 9.76 0.12
C ILE A 160 -4.92 9.56 -1.35
N GLY A 161 -3.89 9.63 -2.20
CA GLY A 161 -3.94 9.32 -3.62
C GLY A 161 -3.80 7.83 -3.92
N GLY A 162 -2.99 7.13 -3.13
CA GLY A 162 -2.72 5.71 -3.29
C GLY A 162 -1.28 5.33 -2.96
N ALA A 163 -0.88 4.14 -3.38
CA ALA A 163 0.48 3.64 -3.27
C ALA A 163 1.03 3.19 -4.62
N VAL A 164 2.31 3.41 -4.83
CA VAL A 164 3.06 3.01 -6.01
C VAL A 164 4.19 2.08 -5.59
N TYR A 165 4.27 0.91 -6.20
CA TYR A 165 5.38 0.00 -6.06
C TYR A 165 6.26 0.09 -7.30
N CYS A 166 7.52 0.41 -7.10
CA CYS A 166 8.47 0.60 -8.18
C CYS A 166 9.49 -0.55 -8.20
N PHE A 167 9.34 -1.47 -9.14
CA PHE A 167 10.28 -2.56 -9.37
C PHE A 167 11.46 -2.02 -10.18
N LEU A 168 12.49 -1.58 -9.49
CA LEU A 168 13.62 -0.80 -10.04
C LEU A 168 14.34 -1.49 -11.22
N ARG A 169 14.30 -2.82 -11.29
CA ARG A 169 14.95 -3.56 -12.38
C ARG A 169 14.17 -3.54 -13.69
N GLY A 170 12.90 -3.12 -13.63
CA GLY A 170 12.02 -3.05 -14.79
C GLY A 170 11.51 -1.67 -15.12
N ILE A 171 11.86 -0.66 -14.30
CA ILE A 171 11.31 0.68 -14.46
C ILE A 171 11.82 1.35 -15.76
N ASP A 172 10.89 1.95 -16.51
CA ASP A 172 11.18 2.75 -17.67
C ASP A 172 10.34 4.04 -17.73
N ARG A 173 10.56 4.86 -18.75
CA ARG A 173 9.85 6.12 -19.01
C ARG A 173 8.33 5.96 -19.15
N ASN A 174 7.87 4.77 -19.56
CA ASN A 174 6.45 4.45 -19.78
C ASN A 174 5.79 3.79 -18.58
N ALA A 175 6.42 3.89 -17.39
CA ALA A 175 5.95 3.30 -16.14
C ALA A 175 5.94 1.75 -16.13
N ARG A 176 6.72 1.08 -17.02
CA ARG A 176 6.97 -0.36 -16.89
C ARG A 176 7.60 -0.61 -15.50
N GLY A 177 7.37 -1.79 -14.92
CA GLY A 177 7.86 -2.11 -13.59
C GLY A 177 7.23 -1.29 -12.46
N THR A 178 6.14 -0.58 -12.72
CA THR A 178 5.36 0.07 -11.66
C THR A 178 4.03 -0.64 -11.43
N TYR A 179 3.60 -0.65 -10.19
CA TYR A 179 2.27 -1.08 -9.77
C TYR A 179 1.64 0.04 -8.98
N PHE A 180 0.42 0.38 -9.31
CA PHE A 180 -0.35 1.40 -8.60
C PHE A 180 -1.62 0.79 -8.05
N GLU A 181 -1.95 1.14 -6.81
CA GLU A 181 -3.25 0.82 -6.25
C GLU A 181 -3.72 1.86 -5.23
N ARG A 182 -5.01 2.16 -5.29
CA ARG A 182 -5.76 2.84 -4.25
C ARG A 182 -6.93 1.95 -3.86
N PRO A 183 -6.80 1.13 -2.81
CA PRO A 183 -7.87 0.27 -2.34
C PRO A 183 -9.14 1.06 -2.00
N LYS A 184 -10.29 0.38 -1.96
CA LYS A 184 -11.55 1.00 -1.55
C LYS A 184 -11.44 1.58 -0.14
N ASP A 185 -12.02 2.75 0.08
CA ASP A 185 -12.02 3.44 1.38
C ASP A 185 -12.52 2.49 2.49
N ALA A 186 -13.59 1.74 2.22
CA ALA A 186 -14.19 0.81 3.17
C ALA A 186 -13.23 -0.32 3.61
N LEU A 187 -12.32 -0.78 2.73
CA LEU A 187 -11.29 -1.76 3.11
C LEU A 187 -10.32 -1.15 4.14
N ILE A 188 -9.80 0.04 3.86
CA ILE A 188 -8.84 0.71 4.76
C ILE A 188 -9.48 1.06 6.11
N GLU A 189 -10.75 1.45 6.10
CA GLU A 189 -11.50 1.71 7.32
C GLU A 189 -11.75 0.42 8.13
N CYS A 190 -12.06 -0.71 7.48
CA CYS A 190 -12.17 -2.00 8.16
C CYS A 190 -10.86 -2.42 8.81
N LEU A 191 -9.75 -2.33 8.07
CA LEU A 191 -8.43 -2.69 8.59
C LEU A 191 -8.03 -1.79 9.76
N ASP A 192 -8.28 -0.48 9.67
CA ASP A 192 -8.00 0.47 10.75
C ASP A 192 -8.82 0.15 12.00
N ASP A 193 -10.11 -0.16 11.86
CA ASP A 193 -10.98 -0.53 12.96
C ASP A 193 -10.58 -1.88 13.57
N PHE A 194 -10.29 -2.89 12.75
CA PHE A 194 -9.90 -4.21 13.24
C PHE A 194 -8.56 -4.21 13.99
N LEU A 195 -7.62 -3.38 13.55
CA LEU A 195 -6.37 -3.14 14.29
C LEU A 195 -6.62 -2.48 15.64
N LYS A 196 -7.59 -1.59 15.77
CA LYS A 196 -7.91 -0.90 17.02
C LYS A 196 -8.74 -1.75 17.98
N ASN A 197 -9.77 -2.41 17.44
CA ASN A 197 -10.90 -2.91 18.22
C ASN A 197 -11.08 -4.44 18.14
N GLY A 198 -10.26 -5.13 17.36
CA GLY A 198 -10.44 -6.55 17.03
C GLY A 198 -11.37 -6.77 15.84
N PHE A 199 -11.40 -7.99 15.34
CA PHE A 199 -12.15 -8.39 14.15
C PHE A 199 -13.66 -8.52 14.42
N SER A 200 -14.48 -8.11 13.44
CA SER A 200 -15.93 -8.30 13.44
C SER A 200 -16.39 -8.78 12.07
N ARG A 201 -16.91 -10.00 12.01
CA ARG A 201 -17.45 -10.58 10.78
C ARG A 201 -18.65 -9.81 10.27
N GLU A 202 -19.55 -9.43 11.15
CA GLU A 202 -20.73 -8.63 10.82
C GLU A 202 -20.36 -7.29 10.17
N LEU A 203 -19.38 -6.59 10.75
CA LEU A 203 -18.90 -5.34 10.19
C LEU A 203 -18.22 -5.55 8.83
N LEU A 204 -17.40 -6.60 8.67
CA LEU A 204 -16.77 -6.96 7.41
C LEU A 204 -17.81 -7.18 6.30
N GLU A 205 -18.80 -8.04 6.56
CA GLU A 205 -19.84 -8.34 5.59
C GLU A 205 -20.68 -7.12 5.21
N SER A 206 -21.05 -6.30 6.20
CA SER A 206 -21.80 -5.08 5.97
C SER A 206 -21.05 -4.11 5.06
N ARG A 207 -19.76 -3.87 5.34
CA ARG A 207 -18.94 -2.93 4.58
C ARG A 207 -18.54 -3.46 3.21
N ALA A 208 -18.25 -4.75 3.08
CA ALA A 208 -17.95 -5.36 1.80
C ALA A 208 -19.15 -5.31 0.83
N LYS A 209 -20.37 -5.58 1.32
CA LYS A 209 -21.61 -5.45 0.53
C LYS A 209 -21.89 -4.02 0.07
N GLY A 210 -21.62 -3.02 0.92
CA GLY A 210 -21.80 -1.61 0.58
C GLY A 210 -20.72 -1.02 -0.32
N ALA A 211 -19.67 -1.78 -0.60
CA ALA A 211 -18.55 -1.36 -1.43
C ALA A 211 -18.58 -1.94 -2.87
N VAL A 212 -19.62 -2.72 -3.21
CA VAL A 212 -19.86 -3.29 -4.56
C VAL A 212 -20.42 -2.25 -5.51
#